data_ebe8f519beff386307ed01f2445e20e4
#
_entry.id   ebe8f519beff386307ed01f2445e20e4
#
_cell.length_a   1.000
_cell.length_b   1.000
_cell.length_c   1.000
_cell.angle_alpha   90.00
_cell.angle_beta   90.00
_cell.angle_gamma   90.00
#
_symmetry.space_group_name_H-M   'P 1'
#
loop_
_entity.id
_entity.type
_entity.pdbx_description
1 polymer ?
#
loop_
_entity_poly.entity_id
_entity_poly.type
_entity_poly.pdbx_seq_one_letter_code
_entity_poly.pdbx_strand_id
1 'polypeptide(L)'
;IIYRAMQSWYVRVTDLTDRLLAANQQINWIPDHVRDGAFGKWLEGARDWSISRNRFWGAPIPVWESDDPTYPRTDVYGSLDEIERDFGVRPTDLHRPMVDELTRPNPDDPTGRSTMRRVTEVLDCWFESGSMPFAQVHYPFENQDWFHEHCTADFIVGYIAQTRGWFYTQHVLAVALFDQPAFRN
;
A
#
# COMPACT_ATOMS: atom_id res chain seq x y z
N ILE A 1 -7.91 25.90 16.06
CA ILE A 1 -7.44 24.81 15.17
C ILE A 1 -5.93 24.95 15.09
N ILE A 2 -5.22 23.85 15.34
CA ILE A 2 -3.76 23.79 15.25
C ILE A 2 -3.40 22.91 14.06
N TYR A 3 -2.57 23.40 13.15
CA TYR A 3 -2.00 22.64 12.04
C TYR A 3 -0.55 22.28 12.39
N ARG A 4 -0.20 21.00 12.25
CA ARG A 4 1.16 20.49 12.45
C ARG A 4 1.58 19.74 11.21
N ALA A 5 2.73 20.10 10.65
CA ALA A 5 3.37 19.31 9.62
C ALA A 5 3.94 18.01 10.25
N MET A 6 3.66 16.88 9.62
CA MET A 6 4.18 15.57 10.03
C MET A 6 4.74 14.87 8.81
N GLN A 7 5.77 14.07 9.01
CA GLN A 7 6.26 13.16 7.96
C GLN A 7 5.18 12.13 7.62
N SER A 8 5.13 11.75 6.36
CA SER A 8 4.14 10.81 5.85
C SER A 8 4.75 9.99 4.71
N TRP A 9 4.34 8.75 4.58
CA TRP A 9 4.65 7.89 3.45
C TRP A 9 3.61 8.11 2.35
N TYR A 10 4.08 8.20 1.11
CA TYR A 10 3.22 8.49 -0.04
C TYR A 10 3.42 7.47 -1.16
N VAL A 11 2.33 7.11 -1.81
CA VAL A 11 2.36 6.56 -3.17
C VAL A 11 2.35 7.74 -4.14
N ARG A 12 3.33 7.82 -5.04
CA ARG A 12 3.41 8.87 -6.05
C ARG A 12 2.43 8.59 -7.19
N VAL A 13 1.15 8.84 -6.92
CA VAL A 13 0.05 8.59 -7.86
C VAL A 13 0.15 9.48 -9.09
N THR A 14 0.73 10.66 -8.95
CA THR A 14 0.93 11.60 -10.07
C THR A 14 1.77 11.01 -11.20
N ASP A 15 2.72 10.12 -10.89
CA ASP A 15 3.53 9.42 -11.91
C ASP A 15 2.74 8.32 -12.65
N LEU A 16 1.57 7.95 -12.13
CA LEU A 16 0.72 6.88 -12.69
C LEU A 16 -0.47 7.42 -13.46
N THR A 17 -0.68 8.74 -13.53
CA THR A 17 -1.92 9.35 -14.04
C THR A 17 -2.28 8.86 -15.45
N ASP A 18 -1.35 8.85 -16.38
CA ASP A 18 -1.62 8.40 -17.76
C ASP A 18 -2.00 6.91 -17.81
N ARG A 19 -1.35 6.08 -17.01
CA ARG A 19 -1.65 4.64 -16.89
C ARG A 19 -3.02 4.41 -16.25
N LEU A 20 -3.37 5.17 -15.24
CA LEU A 20 -4.68 5.12 -14.59
C LEU A 20 -5.80 5.48 -15.56
N LEU A 21 -5.60 6.55 -16.35
CA LEU A 21 -6.56 6.97 -17.37
C LEU A 21 -6.72 5.92 -18.49
N ALA A 22 -5.61 5.36 -18.97
CA ALA A 22 -5.63 4.32 -19.99
C ALA A 22 -6.33 3.04 -19.50
N ALA A 23 -6.07 2.61 -18.27
CA ALA A 23 -6.72 1.46 -17.67
C ALA A 23 -8.23 1.70 -17.41
N ASN A 24 -8.61 2.93 -17.03
CA ASN A 24 -10.02 3.31 -16.88
C ASN A 24 -10.82 3.17 -18.19
N GLN A 25 -10.21 3.40 -19.35
CA GLN A 25 -10.89 3.22 -20.64
C GLN A 25 -11.23 1.75 -20.95
N GLN A 26 -10.63 0.81 -20.26
CA GLN A 26 -10.90 -0.63 -20.40
C GLN A 26 -12.09 -1.10 -19.54
N ILE A 27 -12.58 -0.24 -18.63
CA ILE A 27 -13.69 -0.57 -17.73
C ILE A 27 -15.02 -0.24 -18.41
N ASN A 28 -15.94 -1.19 -18.37
CA ASN A 28 -17.33 -0.98 -18.80
C ASN A 28 -18.15 -0.37 -17.65
N TRP A 29 -18.19 0.95 -17.57
CA TRP A 29 -18.95 1.66 -16.55
C TRP A 29 -20.46 1.68 -16.84
N ILE A 30 -21.26 1.42 -15.83
CA ILE A 30 -22.72 1.53 -15.87
C ILE A 30 -23.17 2.45 -14.73
N PRO A 31 -23.64 3.66 -15.03
CA PRO A 31 -23.77 4.29 -16.36
C PRO A 31 -22.40 4.72 -16.94
N ASP A 32 -22.28 4.68 -18.26
CA ASP A 32 -21.05 4.91 -19.03
C ASP A 32 -20.41 6.30 -18.82
N HIS A 33 -21.23 7.33 -18.57
CA HIS A 33 -20.74 8.68 -18.32
C HIS A 33 -19.82 8.81 -17.07
N VAL A 34 -19.82 7.81 -16.18
CA VAL A 34 -18.93 7.79 -15.00
C VAL A 34 -17.49 7.67 -15.43
N ARG A 35 -17.21 6.94 -16.51
CA ARG A 35 -15.86 6.70 -17.03
C ARG A 35 -15.09 8.00 -17.26
N ASP A 36 -15.63 8.91 -18.07
CA ASP A 36 -14.99 10.16 -18.42
C ASP A 36 -15.46 11.32 -17.52
N GLY A 37 -16.54 11.13 -16.79
CA GLY A 37 -17.13 12.07 -15.84
C GLY A 37 -16.52 11.96 -14.45
N ALA A 38 -17.29 11.35 -13.52
CA ALA A 38 -16.94 11.37 -12.10
C ALA A 38 -15.59 10.68 -11.81
N PHE A 39 -15.31 9.55 -12.46
CA PHE A 39 -14.07 8.80 -12.23
C PHE A 39 -12.90 9.35 -13.05
N GLY A 40 -13.08 9.56 -14.36
CA GLY A 40 -12.02 10.08 -15.24
C GLY A 40 -11.48 11.42 -14.76
N LYS A 41 -12.36 12.38 -14.46
CA LYS A 41 -11.95 13.69 -13.93
C LYS A 41 -11.29 13.63 -12.56
N TRP A 42 -11.64 12.65 -11.74
CA TRP A 42 -10.95 12.41 -10.48
C TRP A 42 -9.53 11.91 -10.71
N LEU A 43 -9.33 11.00 -11.69
CA LEU A 43 -8.01 10.50 -12.07
C LEU A 43 -7.13 11.60 -12.68
N GLU A 44 -7.69 12.47 -13.56
CA GLU A 44 -6.97 13.62 -14.12
C GLU A 44 -6.43 14.56 -13.03
N GLY A 45 -7.19 14.74 -11.95
CA GLY A 45 -6.82 15.58 -10.82
C GLY A 45 -6.17 14.83 -9.66
N ALA A 46 -5.76 13.57 -9.85
CA ALA A 46 -5.21 12.74 -8.80
C ALA A 46 -3.95 13.37 -8.18
N ARG A 47 -3.85 13.24 -6.87
CA ARG A 47 -2.69 13.69 -6.08
C ARG A 47 -1.99 12.50 -5.47
N ASP A 48 -0.75 12.70 -5.05
CA ASP A 48 -0.01 11.70 -4.32
C ASP A 48 -0.78 11.29 -3.06
N TRP A 49 -0.86 9.99 -2.84
CA TRP A 49 -1.67 9.42 -1.79
C TRP A 49 -0.83 9.17 -0.53
N SER A 50 -1.14 9.91 0.54
CA SER A 50 -0.57 9.62 1.86
C SER A 50 -1.16 8.32 2.41
N ILE A 51 -0.32 7.29 2.48
CA ILE A 51 -0.71 5.95 2.92
C ILE A 51 -0.43 5.67 4.39
N SER A 52 0.28 6.55 5.09
CA SER A 52 0.58 6.39 6.50
C SER A 52 -0.41 7.12 7.40
N ARG A 53 -0.68 6.53 8.58
CA ARG A 53 -1.51 7.12 9.63
C ARG A 53 -0.80 7.05 10.96
N ASN A 54 -0.82 8.14 11.70
CA ASN A 54 -0.30 8.21 13.06
C ASN A 54 -1.38 7.80 14.04
N ARG A 55 -1.53 6.50 14.20
CA ARG A 55 -2.44 5.86 15.17
C ARG A 55 -1.81 4.58 15.69
N PHE A 56 -2.30 4.08 16.82
CA PHE A 56 -1.75 2.87 17.43
C PHE A 56 -2.15 1.61 16.65
N TRP A 57 -3.43 1.44 16.34
CA TRP A 57 -3.97 0.23 15.74
C TRP A 57 -4.17 0.37 14.21
N GLY A 58 -3.77 -0.65 13.49
CA GLY A 58 -3.87 -0.79 12.03
C GLY A 58 -2.80 -1.74 11.52
N ALA A 59 -2.72 -1.93 10.20
CA ALA A 59 -1.63 -2.69 9.57
C ALA A 59 -0.33 -1.88 9.64
N PRO A 60 0.69 -2.33 10.37
CA PRO A 60 1.95 -1.61 10.51
C PRO A 60 2.70 -1.51 9.18
N ILE A 61 3.30 -0.37 8.91
CA ILE A 61 4.17 -0.19 7.73
C ILE A 61 5.43 -1.02 7.94
N PRO A 62 5.78 -1.94 7.01
CA PRO A 62 6.89 -2.88 7.17
C PRO A 62 8.25 -2.24 6.80
N VAL A 63 8.55 -1.11 7.42
CA VAL A 63 9.78 -0.35 7.17
C VAL A 63 10.53 -0.15 8.47
N TRP A 64 11.83 -0.42 8.46
CA TRP A 64 12.76 -0.17 9.56
C TRP A 64 13.77 0.87 9.16
N GLU A 65 13.99 1.83 10.04
CA GLU A 65 14.97 2.90 9.85
C GLU A 65 16.02 2.89 10.97
N SER A 66 17.20 3.35 10.63
CA SER A 66 18.25 3.58 11.63
C SER A 66 17.84 4.70 12.58
N ASP A 67 18.05 4.49 13.88
CA ASP A 67 17.84 5.53 14.90
C ASP A 67 19.00 6.54 15.02
N ASP A 68 20.07 6.35 14.24
CA ASP A 68 21.21 7.28 14.15
C ASP A 68 21.28 7.91 12.76
N PRO A 69 21.07 9.22 12.62
CA PRO A 69 21.15 9.91 11.33
C PRO A 69 22.58 9.95 10.75
N THR A 70 23.62 9.63 11.53
CA THR A 70 24.99 9.52 11.05
C THR A 70 25.17 8.29 10.16
N TYR A 71 24.41 7.24 10.42
CA TYR A 71 24.39 6.00 9.65
C TYR A 71 22.97 5.74 9.12
N PRO A 72 22.50 6.54 8.15
CA PRO A 72 21.13 6.44 7.65
C PRO A 72 20.95 5.12 6.88
N ARG A 73 19.91 4.38 7.23
CA ARG A 73 19.52 3.17 6.54
C ARG A 73 18.01 2.99 6.64
N THR A 74 17.40 2.55 5.55
CA THR A 74 15.98 2.19 5.47
C THR A 74 15.85 0.82 4.83
N ASP A 75 15.25 -0.12 5.54
CA ASP A 75 14.95 -1.46 5.05
C ASP A 75 13.43 -1.67 4.97
N VAL A 76 12.97 -2.24 3.87
CA VAL A 76 11.56 -2.57 3.61
C VAL A 76 11.43 -4.09 3.53
N TYR A 77 10.50 -4.66 4.29
CA TYR A 77 10.30 -6.10 4.34
C TYR A 77 9.00 -6.48 3.61
N GLY A 78 9.14 -7.32 2.60
CA GLY A 78 8.04 -7.82 1.78
C GLY A 78 7.51 -9.19 2.21
N SER A 79 8.22 -9.89 3.12
CA SER A 79 7.81 -11.23 3.54
C SER A 79 8.25 -11.55 4.98
N LEU A 80 7.59 -12.56 5.57
CA LEU A 80 7.99 -13.11 6.86
C LEU A 80 9.37 -13.78 6.80
N ASP A 81 9.74 -14.36 5.66
CA ASP A 81 11.04 -15.00 5.48
C ASP A 81 12.19 -13.99 5.52
N GLU A 82 11.97 -12.80 4.97
CA GLU A 82 12.94 -11.69 5.07
C GLU A 82 13.09 -11.20 6.51
N ILE A 83 11.99 -11.07 7.24
CA ILE A 83 12.01 -10.69 8.66
C ILE A 83 12.76 -11.77 9.47
N GLU A 84 12.43 -13.03 9.28
CA GLU A 84 13.08 -14.14 9.99
C GLU A 84 14.58 -14.20 9.71
N ARG A 85 14.98 -14.00 8.46
CA ARG A 85 16.39 -13.97 8.06
C ARG A 85 17.17 -12.87 8.77
N ASP A 86 16.61 -11.67 8.86
CA ASP A 86 17.32 -10.49 9.35
C ASP A 86 17.21 -10.28 10.86
N PHE A 87 16.11 -10.72 11.48
CA PHE A 87 15.85 -10.57 12.92
C PHE A 87 16.06 -11.88 13.72
N GLY A 88 16.20 -13.02 13.03
CA GLY A 88 16.40 -14.33 13.67
C GLY A 88 15.13 -14.88 14.34
N VAL A 89 13.96 -14.25 14.09
CA VAL A 89 12.68 -14.67 14.66
C VAL A 89 11.57 -14.48 13.62
N ARG A 90 10.68 -15.48 13.51
CA ARG A 90 9.48 -15.41 12.67
C ARG A 90 8.31 -14.94 13.54
N PRO A 91 7.83 -13.71 13.35
CA PRO A 91 6.72 -13.21 14.16
C PRO A 91 5.43 -13.96 13.85
N THR A 92 4.63 -14.23 14.88
CA THR A 92 3.29 -14.82 14.76
C THR A 92 2.20 -13.77 14.74
N ASP A 93 2.51 -12.57 15.18
CA ASP A 93 1.62 -11.40 15.16
C ASP A 93 2.40 -10.18 14.66
N LEU A 94 1.92 -9.56 13.58
CA LEU A 94 2.51 -8.37 12.98
C LEU A 94 1.87 -7.07 13.48
N HIS A 95 0.91 -7.14 14.43
CA HIS A 95 0.34 -5.95 15.00
C HIS A 95 1.25 -5.30 16.06
N ARG A 96 0.97 -4.04 16.33
CA ARG A 96 1.57 -3.35 17.47
C ARG A 96 0.96 -3.85 18.80
N PRO A 97 1.73 -3.99 19.88
CA PRO A 97 3.15 -3.57 20.00
C PRO A 97 4.17 -4.60 19.52
N MET A 98 3.76 -5.83 19.21
CA MET A 98 4.66 -6.98 18.99
C MET A 98 5.69 -6.70 17.88
N VAL A 99 5.24 -6.18 16.74
CA VAL A 99 6.12 -5.88 15.61
C VAL A 99 7.12 -4.76 15.92
N ASP A 100 6.78 -3.84 16.83
CA ASP A 100 7.68 -2.74 17.22
C ASP A 100 8.85 -3.21 18.08
N GLU A 101 8.76 -4.41 18.68
CA GLU A 101 9.82 -5.03 19.46
C GLU A 101 10.91 -5.65 18.58
N LEU A 102 10.63 -5.85 17.30
CA LEU A 102 11.59 -6.37 16.33
C LEU A 102 12.62 -5.29 16.00
N THR A 103 13.79 -5.42 16.61
CA THR A 103 14.91 -4.52 16.41
C THR A 103 16.18 -5.31 16.12
N ARG A 104 17.13 -4.71 15.40
CA ARG A 104 18.43 -5.30 15.12
C ARG A 104 19.51 -4.22 15.00
N PRO A 105 20.79 -4.55 15.17
CA PRO A 105 21.86 -3.61 14.88
C PRO A 105 21.80 -3.11 13.44
N ASN A 106 22.17 -1.85 13.23
CA ASN A 106 22.35 -1.31 11.90
C ASN A 106 23.64 -1.88 11.28
N PRO A 107 23.59 -2.63 10.17
CA PRO A 107 24.77 -3.23 9.56
C PRO A 107 25.72 -2.20 8.93
N ASP A 108 25.25 -0.98 8.67
CA ASP A 108 26.04 0.09 8.08
C ASP A 108 26.76 0.95 9.14
N ASP A 109 26.53 0.66 10.43
CA ASP A 109 27.18 1.33 11.54
C ASP A 109 28.38 0.52 12.07
N PRO A 110 29.62 0.91 11.75
CA PRO A 110 30.79 0.19 12.23
C PRO A 110 31.02 0.32 13.74
N THR A 111 30.34 1.24 14.41
CA THR A 111 30.40 1.40 15.87
C THR A 111 29.50 0.45 16.62
N GLY A 112 28.51 -0.13 15.95
CA GLY A 112 27.52 -1.05 16.51
C GLY A 112 26.56 -0.41 17.51
N ARG A 113 26.39 0.91 17.49
CA ARG A 113 25.55 1.64 18.46
C ARG A 113 24.16 1.92 17.94
N SER A 114 24.01 2.09 16.63
CA SER A 114 22.71 2.37 16.04
C SER A 114 21.86 1.11 15.85
N THR A 115 20.57 1.29 15.95
CA THR A 115 19.58 0.21 15.91
C THR A 115 18.57 0.48 14.81
N MET A 116 18.25 -0.54 14.03
CA MET A 116 17.14 -0.52 13.11
C MET A 116 15.83 -0.68 13.87
N ARG A 117 14.92 0.30 13.73
CA ARG A 117 13.61 0.33 14.39
C ARG A 117 12.51 0.55 13.38
N ARG A 118 11.40 -0.12 13.58
CA ARG A 118 10.23 0.07 12.70
C ARG A 118 9.69 1.50 12.83
N VAL A 119 9.29 2.09 11.68
CA VAL A 119 8.54 3.34 11.68
C VAL A 119 7.22 3.14 12.43
N THR A 120 6.79 4.14 13.22
CA THR A 120 5.65 3.96 14.15
C THR A 120 4.29 4.00 13.50
N GLU A 121 4.22 4.46 12.26
CA GLU A 121 3.00 4.61 11.51
C GLU A 121 2.38 3.25 11.12
N VAL A 122 1.07 3.29 10.87
CA VAL A 122 0.30 2.19 10.26
C VAL A 122 -0.25 2.64 8.91
N LEU A 123 -0.66 1.68 8.09
CA LEU A 123 -1.24 1.95 6.78
C LEU A 123 -2.62 2.62 6.90
N ASP A 124 -2.97 3.38 5.90
CA ASP A 124 -4.33 3.85 5.66
C ASP A 124 -5.27 2.66 5.43
N CYS A 125 -6.44 2.66 6.05
CA CYS A 125 -7.45 1.62 5.85
C CYS A 125 -7.89 1.49 4.38
N TRP A 126 -7.76 2.55 3.59
CA TRP A 126 -8.01 2.51 2.15
C TRP A 126 -6.91 1.78 1.37
N PHE A 127 -5.69 1.75 1.88
CA PHE A 127 -4.63 0.90 1.34
C PHE A 127 -4.95 -0.56 1.60
N GLU A 128 -5.33 -0.90 2.82
CA GLU A 128 -5.72 -2.26 3.21
C GLU A 128 -6.90 -2.76 2.37
N SER A 129 -7.99 -1.98 2.32
CA SER A 129 -9.19 -2.36 1.54
C SER A 129 -8.94 -2.38 0.03
N GLY A 130 -8.08 -1.50 -0.47
CA GLY A 130 -7.68 -1.45 -1.88
C GLY A 130 -6.81 -2.64 -2.30
N SER A 131 -6.08 -3.24 -1.35
CA SER A 131 -5.23 -4.41 -1.57
C SER A 131 -6.01 -5.73 -1.53
N MET A 132 -7.27 -5.73 -1.15
CA MET A 132 -8.09 -6.92 -0.96
C MET A 132 -8.02 -7.92 -2.12
N PRO A 133 -8.05 -7.52 -3.42
CA PRO A 133 -8.05 -8.47 -4.52
C PRO A 133 -6.87 -9.46 -4.52
N PHE A 134 -5.71 -9.06 -4.01
CA PHE A 134 -4.52 -9.90 -3.93
C PHE A 134 -4.19 -10.31 -2.49
N ALA A 135 -4.46 -9.46 -1.51
CA ALA A 135 -4.17 -9.76 -0.11
C ALA A 135 -5.01 -10.91 0.46
N GLN A 136 -6.30 -11.03 0.05
CA GLN A 136 -7.18 -12.08 0.54
C GLN A 136 -6.72 -13.51 0.20
N VAL A 137 -5.94 -13.65 -0.85
CA VAL A 137 -5.40 -14.95 -1.31
C VAL A 137 -3.91 -15.10 -1.02
N HIS A 138 -3.33 -14.17 -0.28
CA HIS A 138 -1.90 -14.13 0.08
C HIS A 138 -0.97 -14.14 -1.15
N TYR A 139 -1.40 -13.51 -2.24
CA TYR A 139 -0.55 -13.34 -3.43
C TYR A 139 0.60 -12.36 -3.12
N PRO A 140 1.84 -12.57 -3.60
CA PRO A 140 2.26 -13.60 -4.56
C PRO A 140 2.76 -14.93 -3.92
N PHE A 141 2.65 -15.10 -2.61
CA PHE A 141 3.24 -16.24 -1.89
C PHE A 141 2.39 -17.51 -2.02
N GLU A 142 1.07 -17.36 -2.13
CA GLU A 142 0.10 -18.43 -2.24
C GLU A 142 -0.91 -18.13 -3.34
N ASN A 143 -1.66 -19.15 -3.78
CA ASN A 143 -2.81 -19.03 -4.68
C ASN A 143 -2.56 -18.23 -5.97
N GLN A 144 -1.36 -18.34 -6.55
CA GLN A 144 -0.98 -17.59 -7.76
C GLN A 144 -1.92 -17.88 -8.94
N ASP A 145 -2.24 -19.17 -9.20
CA ASP A 145 -3.12 -19.55 -10.29
C ASP A 145 -4.51 -18.95 -10.11
N TRP A 146 -5.07 -19.03 -8.90
CA TRP A 146 -6.36 -18.42 -8.58
C TRP A 146 -6.32 -16.91 -8.85
N PHE A 147 -5.26 -16.24 -8.41
CA PHE A 147 -5.11 -14.79 -8.64
C PHE A 147 -5.09 -14.46 -10.12
N HIS A 148 -4.31 -15.18 -10.93
CA HIS A 148 -4.21 -14.93 -12.37
C HIS A 148 -5.52 -15.20 -13.13
N GLU A 149 -6.33 -16.15 -12.66
CA GLU A 149 -7.62 -16.45 -13.24
C GLU A 149 -8.72 -15.42 -12.88
N HIS A 150 -8.63 -14.80 -11.71
CA HIS A 150 -9.70 -13.97 -11.15
C HIS A 150 -9.34 -12.47 -11.05
N CYS A 151 -8.10 -12.10 -11.22
CA CYS A 151 -7.67 -10.71 -11.28
C CYS A 151 -7.38 -10.34 -12.75
N THR A 152 -8.11 -9.46 -13.35
CA THR A 152 -9.04 -8.40 -12.97
C THR A 152 -10.43 -8.96 -12.59
N ALA A 153 -11.09 -8.42 -11.57
CA ALA A 153 -12.42 -8.83 -11.18
C ALA A 153 -13.45 -8.59 -12.30
N ASP A 154 -14.42 -9.49 -12.44
CA ASP A 154 -15.43 -9.37 -13.51
C ASP A 154 -16.44 -8.24 -13.25
N PHE A 155 -16.80 -8.02 -11.99
CA PHE A 155 -17.86 -7.10 -11.62
C PHE A 155 -17.67 -6.50 -10.23
N ILE A 156 -17.93 -5.19 -10.12
CA ILE A 156 -18.03 -4.48 -8.85
C ILE A 156 -19.26 -3.56 -8.87
N VAL A 157 -19.92 -3.39 -7.73
CA VAL A 157 -21.04 -2.45 -7.59
C VAL A 157 -20.91 -1.65 -6.30
N GLY A 158 -21.23 -0.38 -6.37
CA GLY A 158 -21.21 0.51 -5.22
C GLY A 158 -21.85 1.87 -5.51
N TYR A 159 -21.97 2.66 -4.45
CA TYR A 159 -22.45 4.03 -4.55
C TYR A 159 -21.41 4.91 -5.27
N ILE A 160 -21.86 5.92 -6.00
CA ILE A 160 -21.02 6.80 -6.83
C ILE A 160 -19.84 7.42 -6.06
N ALA A 161 -19.94 7.63 -4.74
CA ALA A 161 -18.85 8.12 -3.93
C ALA A 161 -17.62 7.20 -3.91
N GLN A 162 -17.79 5.91 -4.24
CA GLN A 162 -16.69 4.95 -4.32
C GLN A 162 -15.71 5.25 -5.47
N THR A 163 -16.10 6.05 -6.44
CA THR A 163 -15.17 6.60 -7.46
C THR A 163 -14.06 7.46 -6.84
N ARG A 164 -14.26 7.95 -5.61
CA ARG A 164 -13.28 8.70 -4.79
C ARG A 164 -12.88 7.94 -3.52
N GLY A 165 -13.24 6.68 -3.41
CA GLY A 165 -12.98 5.81 -2.27
C GLY A 165 -12.44 4.46 -2.74
N TRP A 166 -13.18 3.38 -2.47
CA TRP A 166 -12.71 2.02 -2.69
C TRP A 166 -12.41 1.67 -4.15
N PHE A 167 -13.22 2.14 -5.11
CA PHE A 167 -12.94 1.91 -6.53
C PHE A 167 -11.63 2.58 -6.95
N TYR A 168 -11.40 3.81 -6.49
CA TYR A 168 -10.18 4.54 -6.77
C TYR A 168 -8.95 3.84 -6.20
N THR A 169 -8.97 3.47 -4.92
CA THR A 169 -7.80 2.87 -4.27
C THR A 169 -7.47 1.48 -4.82
N GLN A 170 -8.47 0.66 -5.15
CA GLN A 170 -8.24 -0.59 -5.88
C GLN A 170 -7.61 -0.34 -7.25
N HIS A 171 -8.14 0.64 -8.00
CA HIS A 171 -7.64 0.97 -9.34
C HIS A 171 -6.19 1.45 -9.28
N VAL A 172 -5.86 2.33 -8.33
CA VAL A 172 -4.47 2.79 -8.12
C VAL A 172 -3.53 1.62 -7.85
N LEU A 173 -3.88 0.73 -6.93
CA LEU A 173 -3.03 -0.42 -6.59
C LEU A 173 -2.92 -1.42 -7.73
N ALA A 174 -4.02 -1.72 -8.44
CA ALA A 174 -3.99 -2.63 -9.58
C ALA A 174 -3.12 -2.10 -10.73
N VAL A 175 -3.22 -0.81 -11.05
CA VAL A 175 -2.39 -0.19 -12.08
C VAL A 175 -0.93 -0.09 -11.64
N ALA A 176 -0.67 0.26 -10.39
CA ALA A 176 0.68 0.37 -9.88
C ALA A 176 1.45 -0.95 -9.90
N LEU A 177 0.78 -2.05 -9.48
CA LEU A 177 1.39 -3.35 -9.27
C LEU A 177 1.29 -4.28 -10.49
N PHE A 178 0.18 -4.20 -11.25
CA PHE A 178 -0.15 -5.18 -12.29
C PHE A 178 -0.39 -4.58 -13.66
N ASP A 179 -0.37 -3.25 -13.78
CA ASP A 179 -0.59 -2.50 -15.04
C ASP A 179 -1.93 -2.80 -15.73
N GLN A 180 -2.96 -3.05 -14.94
CA GLN A 180 -4.31 -3.39 -15.42
C GLN A 180 -5.40 -2.78 -14.53
N PRO A 181 -6.66 -2.65 -15.01
CA PRO A 181 -7.76 -2.20 -14.17
C PRO A 181 -8.08 -3.23 -13.08
N ALA A 182 -8.60 -2.78 -11.94
CA ALA A 182 -8.99 -3.68 -10.84
C ALA A 182 -10.24 -4.51 -11.16
N PHE A 183 -11.11 -4.01 -12.03
CA PHE A 183 -12.39 -4.64 -12.40
C PHE A 183 -12.76 -4.31 -13.84
N ARG A 184 -13.59 -5.17 -14.45
CA ARG A 184 -14.03 -5.04 -15.84
C ARG A 184 -15.35 -4.29 -15.97
N ASN A 185 -16.29 -4.47 -15.00
CA ASN A 185 -17.64 -3.90 -14.99
C ASN A 185 -17.99 -3.32 -13.63
#